data_34713208dc645a916ed8e64c8060275c
#
_entry.id   34713208dc645a916ed8e64c8060275c
#
_cell.length_a   1.000
_cell.length_b   1.000
_cell.length_c   1.000
_cell.angle_alpha   90.00
_cell.angle_beta   90.00
_cell.angle_gamma   90.00
#
_symmetry.space_group_name_H-M   'P 1'
#
loop_
_entity.id
_entity.type
_entity.pdbx_description
1 polymer ?
#
loop_
_entity_poly.entity_id
_entity_poly.type
_entity_poly.pdbx_seq_one_letter_code
_entity_poly.pdbx_strand_id
1 'polypeptide(L)'
;MTTASKSPGSAASSACRRSAIASAPLVSSGNAKPPSGPPPSQTVRVFWIRPTDKAFDQRYQDGIAAVMREAQAFFQQQLGKTFKLNTPVVEVVNGLHDTNWYITNNCSGSDHYWCVVSNGQAELQQRFGLNNPDSRWLVVEEVSAEEVNQSGGGGGNGWVLLSGHDADGAAGINGAMNRWYGGMVHELGHAFGLPDATSTDGTCMSASLYSYPNCTFSQTQKNGILNGRYGSFLS
;
A
#
# COMPACT_ATOMS: atom_id res chain seq x y z
N MET A 1 -33.17 61.54 10.35
CA MET A 1 -33.01 62.25 11.65
C MET A 1 -32.51 61.19 12.64
N THR A 2 -31.25 61.48 13.01
CA THR A 2 -30.67 61.39 14.34
C THR A 2 -30.47 60.03 14.91
N THR A 3 -29.34 59.64 15.44
CA THR A 3 -28.00 60.17 15.66
C THR A 3 -27.17 59.03 16.20
N ALA A 4 -25.90 59.10 15.92
CA ALA A 4 -24.87 58.20 16.43
C ALA A 4 -24.71 58.24 17.95
N SER A 5 -24.19 57.16 18.55
CA SER A 5 -23.32 57.28 19.72
C SER A 5 -22.22 56.21 19.70
N LYS A 6 -21.03 56.73 19.80
CA LYS A 6 -19.72 56.02 19.94
C LYS A 6 -19.43 55.75 21.43
N SER A 7 -18.68 54.69 21.67
CA SER A 7 -17.38 54.61 22.40
C SER A 7 -17.41 53.91 23.76
N PRO A 8 -16.26 53.58 24.34
CA PRO A 8 -15.01 53.00 23.80
C PRO A 8 -14.51 51.77 24.58
N GLY A 9 -13.65 51.01 23.94
CA GLY A 9 -12.39 50.43 24.34
C GLY A 9 -12.12 49.87 25.72
N SER A 10 -11.67 48.64 25.70
CA SER A 10 -10.57 48.25 26.61
C SER A 10 -9.79 47.11 25.95
N ALA A 11 -8.53 47.40 25.64
CA ALA A 11 -7.54 46.48 25.20
C ALA A 11 -7.07 45.62 26.40
N ALA A 12 -7.24 44.31 26.35
CA ALA A 12 -6.52 43.38 27.22
C ALA A 12 -5.51 42.61 26.36
N SER A 13 -4.27 43.03 26.47
CA SER A 13 -3.09 42.34 25.95
C SER A 13 -2.92 41.03 26.71
N SER A 14 -3.23 39.91 26.04
CA SER A 14 -2.85 38.60 26.55
C SER A 14 -1.57 38.16 25.85
N ALA A 15 -0.45 38.25 26.59
CA ALA A 15 0.86 37.79 26.18
C ALA A 15 0.82 36.25 26.05
N CYS A 16 0.83 35.78 24.82
CA CYS A 16 0.99 34.33 24.50
C CYS A 16 2.43 33.93 24.82
N ARG A 17 2.62 33.23 25.93
CA ARG A 17 3.90 32.58 26.28
C ARG A 17 4.15 31.47 25.25
N ARG A 18 5.18 31.66 24.43
CA ARG A 18 5.75 30.62 23.58
C ARG A 18 6.43 29.59 24.50
N SER A 19 5.81 28.44 24.67
CA SER A 19 6.50 27.27 25.21
C SER A 19 7.47 26.77 24.15
N ALA A 20 8.76 26.85 24.47
CA ALA A 20 9.81 26.22 23.69
C ALA A 20 9.63 24.70 23.74
N ILE A 21 9.23 24.12 22.63
CA ILE A 21 9.26 22.67 22.45
C ILE A 21 10.73 22.32 22.28
N ALA A 22 11.29 21.64 23.28
CA ALA A 22 12.63 21.08 23.19
C ALA A 22 12.65 20.05 22.07
N SER A 23 13.48 20.27 21.07
CA SER A 23 13.75 19.31 20.00
C SER A 23 14.41 18.07 20.62
N ALA A 24 13.71 16.95 20.61
CA ALA A 24 14.30 15.67 20.93
C ALA A 24 15.43 15.36 19.94
N PRO A 25 16.57 14.78 20.38
CA PRO A 25 17.63 14.44 19.47
C PRO A 25 17.13 13.38 18.46
N LEU A 26 17.38 13.64 17.18
CA LEU A 26 17.24 12.64 16.11
C LEU A 26 18.13 11.45 16.47
N VAL A 27 17.50 10.35 16.87
CA VAL A 27 18.20 9.08 16.98
C VAL A 27 18.61 8.69 15.57
N SER A 28 19.88 8.79 15.29
CA SER A 28 20.49 8.26 14.07
C SER A 28 20.11 6.78 13.98
N SER A 29 19.23 6.44 13.04
CA SER A 29 18.93 5.05 12.69
C SER A 29 20.22 4.48 12.10
N GLY A 30 20.97 3.77 12.93
CA GLY A 30 22.15 3.04 12.51
C GLY A 30 21.76 2.18 11.28
N ASN A 31 22.58 2.29 10.23
CA ASN A 31 22.51 1.45 9.04
C ASN A 31 22.63 -0.04 9.46
N ALA A 32 21.50 -0.65 9.79
CA ALA A 32 21.44 -2.08 9.92
C ALA A 32 21.73 -2.65 8.52
N LYS A 33 22.84 -3.33 8.36
CA LYS A 33 23.20 -4.07 7.13
C LYS A 33 22.00 -4.96 6.78
N PRO A 34 21.49 -4.90 5.53
CA PRO A 34 20.42 -5.78 5.11
C PRO A 34 20.77 -7.24 5.44
N PRO A 35 19.85 -8.07 5.91
CA PRO A 35 20.13 -9.47 6.17
C PRO A 35 20.68 -10.13 4.91
N SER A 36 21.80 -10.85 5.04
CA SER A 36 22.50 -11.51 3.96
C SER A 36 21.82 -12.84 3.62
N GLY A 37 20.69 -12.80 2.94
CA GLY A 37 19.95 -13.98 2.50
C GLY A 37 18.51 -13.67 2.10
N PRO A 38 17.85 -14.60 1.40
CA PRO A 38 16.44 -14.42 1.08
C PRO A 38 15.61 -14.39 2.38
N PRO A 39 14.48 -13.63 2.38
CA PRO A 39 13.56 -13.62 3.51
C PRO A 39 13.04 -15.03 3.86
N PRO A 40 12.60 -15.26 5.12
CA PRO A 40 11.99 -16.53 5.50
C PRO A 40 10.82 -16.88 4.58
N SER A 41 10.65 -18.17 4.27
CA SER A 41 9.47 -18.64 3.54
C SER A 41 8.18 -18.42 4.34
N GLN A 42 7.03 -18.45 3.65
CA GLN A 42 5.71 -18.19 4.21
C GLN A 42 5.59 -16.80 4.86
N THR A 43 6.21 -15.80 4.23
CA THR A 43 6.07 -14.39 4.57
C THR A 43 5.56 -13.61 3.35
N VAL A 44 5.06 -12.40 3.60
CA VAL A 44 4.72 -11.45 2.53
C VAL A 44 5.96 -10.61 2.24
N ARG A 45 6.40 -10.61 0.98
CA ARG A 45 7.43 -9.70 0.48
C ARG A 45 6.76 -8.51 -0.18
N VAL A 46 7.17 -7.32 0.20
CA VAL A 46 6.58 -6.07 -0.28
C VAL A 46 7.66 -5.29 -1.02
N PHE A 47 7.47 -5.05 -2.28
CA PHE A 47 8.41 -4.35 -3.14
C PHE A 47 7.86 -3.00 -3.56
N TRP A 48 8.67 -1.97 -3.40
CA TRP A 48 8.43 -0.68 -4.03
C TRP A 48 9.44 -0.48 -5.15
N ILE A 49 8.99 -0.54 -6.40
CA ILE A 49 9.81 -0.31 -7.59
C ILE A 49 9.81 1.18 -7.90
N ARG A 50 10.98 1.76 -7.88
CA ARG A 50 11.21 3.16 -8.20
C ARG A 50 11.89 3.26 -9.57
N PRO A 51 11.21 3.75 -10.63
CA PRO A 51 11.79 4.00 -11.94
C PRO A 51 13.05 4.90 -11.86
N THR A 52 13.93 4.80 -12.85
CA THR A 52 15.22 5.52 -12.87
C THR A 52 15.07 7.04 -12.89
N ASP A 53 13.97 7.55 -13.42
CA ASP A 53 13.62 8.97 -13.50
C ASP A 53 12.87 9.49 -12.26
N LYS A 54 12.60 8.65 -11.27
CA LYS A 54 11.97 9.04 -10.00
C LYS A 54 13.02 9.20 -8.90
N ALA A 55 13.00 10.31 -8.18
CA ALA A 55 13.83 10.48 -7.00
C ALA A 55 13.37 9.58 -5.85
N PHE A 56 14.29 9.20 -4.96
CA PHE A 56 13.92 8.51 -3.73
C PHE A 56 13.16 9.47 -2.80
N ASP A 57 12.04 9.00 -2.27
CA ASP A 57 11.25 9.72 -1.27
C ASP A 57 10.82 8.73 -0.18
N GLN A 58 11.24 8.99 1.04
CA GLN A 58 10.99 8.13 2.19
C GLN A 58 9.50 7.92 2.48
N ARG A 59 8.64 8.88 2.09
CA ARG A 59 7.20 8.76 2.29
C ARG A 59 6.58 7.52 1.65
N TYR A 60 7.10 7.09 0.50
CA TYR A 60 6.62 5.87 -0.17
C TYR A 60 6.94 4.63 0.67
N GLN A 61 8.19 4.46 1.08
CA GLN A 61 8.58 3.32 1.89
C GLN A 61 7.81 3.25 3.22
N ASP A 62 7.68 4.38 3.90
CA ASP A 62 6.99 4.46 5.20
C ASP A 62 5.47 4.26 5.03
N GLY A 63 4.89 4.86 4.00
CA GLY A 63 3.46 4.78 3.70
C GLY A 63 3.03 3.37 3.29
N ILE A 64 3.75 2.74 2.36
CA ILE A 64 3.50 1.35 1.95
C ILE A 64 3.64 0.42 3.16
N ALA A 65 4.66 0.62 4.00
CA ALA A 65 4.80 -0.15 5.23
C ALA A 65 3.63 0.05 6.19
N ALA A 66 3.08 1.26 6.30
CA ALA A 66 1.90 1.55 7.11
C ALA A 66 0.65 0.86 6.56
N VAL A 67 0.42 0.93 5.23
CA VAL A 67 -0.69 0.25 4.55
C VAL A 67 -0.64 -1.26 4.80
N MET A 68 0.54 -1.87 4.68
CA MET A 68 0.70 -3.30 4.92
C MET A 68 0.48 -3.72 6.37
N ARG A 69 0.88 -2.89 7.35
CA ARG A 69 0.61 -3.17 8.77
C ARG A 69 -0.87 -3.03 9.10
N GLU A 70 -1.56 -2.07 8.49
CA GLU A 70 -3.01 -1.92 8.65
C GLU A 70 -3.74 -3.14 8.07
N ALA A 71 -3.38 -3.58 6.87
CA ALA A 71 -3.93 -4.80 6.28
C ALA A 71 -3.65 -6.04 7.17
N GLN A 72 -2.44 -6.15 7.73
CA GLN A 72 -2.08 -7.22 8.67
C GLN A 72 -2.98 -7.21 9.91
N ALA A 73 -3.25 -6.04 10.48
CA ALA A 73 -4.14 -5.87 11.63
C ALA A 73 -5.59 -6.23 11.28
N PHE A 74 -6.06 -5.82 10.10
CA PHE A 74 -7.39 -6.17 9.60
C PHE A 74 -7.54 -7.70 9.44
N PHE A 75 -6.58 -8.38 8.83
CA PHE A 75 -6.61 -9.85 8.71
C PHE A 75 -6.65 -10.51 10.08
N GLN A 76 -5.83 -10.05 11.04
CA GLN A 76 -5.87 -10.55 12.42
C GLN A 76 -7.26 -10.36 13.05
N GLN A 77 -7.88 -9.21 12.88
CA GLN A 77 -9.20 -8.93 13.40
C GLN A 77 -10.29 -9.82 12.76
N GLN A 78 -10.22 -10.01 11.44
CA GLN A 78 -11.24 -10.73 10.69
C GLN A 78 -11.14 -12.25 10.81
N LEU A 79 -9.92 -12.79 10.89
CA LEU A 79 -9.64 -14.22 10.79
C LEU A 79 -9.14 -14.85 12.10
N GLY A 80 -8.76 -14.04 13.09
CA GLY A 80 -8.02 -14.51 14.27
C GLY A 80 -6.58 -14.91 13.96
N LYS A 81 -6.13 -14.73 12.74
CA LYS A 81 -4.79 -15.04 12.21
C LYS A 81 -4.36 -13.96 11.25
N THR A 82 -3.04 -13.84 11.06
CA THR A 82 -2.51 -12.90 10.08
C THR A 82 -1.23 -13.44 9.43
N PHE A 83 -0.81 -12.77 8.37
CA PHE A 83 0.44 -13.06 7.66
C PHE A 83 1.64 -12.37 8.31
N LYS A 84 2.84 -12.88 8.04
CA LYS A 84 4.10 -12.28 8.52
C LYS A 84 4.67 -11.33 7.48
N LEU A 85 5.09 -10.16 7.94
CA LEU A 85 5.85 -9.17 7.15
C LEU A 85 7.36 -9.33 7.44
N ASN A 86 8.17 -8.99 6.46
CA ASN A 86 9.64 -8.98 6.61
C ASN A 86 10.12 -7.75 7.41
N THR A 87 11.41 -7.73 7.69
CA THR A 87 12.10 -6.58 8.29
C THR A 87 13.34 -6.26 7.45
N PRO A 88 13.37 -5.11 6.75
CA PRO A 88 12.33 -4.09 6.66
C PRO A 88 11.05 -4.61 5.99
N VAL A 89 9.90 -3.95 6.24
CA VAL A 89 8.63 -4.34 5.62
C VAL A 89 8.69 -4.16 4.11
N VAL A 90 9.22 -3.04 3.65
CA VAL A 90 9.31 -2.69 2.23
C VAL A 90 10.73 -2.87 1.73
N GLU A 91 10.88 -3.68 0.70
CA GLU A 91 12.09 -3.85 -0.08
C GLU A 91 12.09 -2.78 -1.19
N VAL A 92 12.92 -1.75 -1.05
CA VAL A 92 13.03 -0.69 -2.07
C VAL A 92 13.86 -1.19 -3.23
N VAL A 93 13.27 -1.17 -4.42
CA VAL A 93 13.90 -1.62 -5.67
C VAL A 93 14.17 -0.42 -6.57
N ASN A 94 15.44 -0.12 -6.82
CA ASN A 94 15.80 0.78 -7.90
C ASN A 94 15.51 0.05 -9.21
N GLY A 95 14.47 0.49 -9.92
CA GLY A 95 14.07 -0.04 -11.19
C GLY A 95 15.19 0.06 -12.24
N LEU A 96 15.16 -0.81 -13.22
CA LEU A 96 16.15 -0.83 -14.31
C LEU A 96 15.80 0.18 -15.41
N HIS A 97 14.55 0.67 -15.43
CA HIS A 97 13.97 1.46 -16.51
C HIS A 97 13.32 2.73 -15.99
N ASP A 98 13.02 3.67 -16.88
CA ASP A 98 12.28 4.89 -16.60
C ASP A 98 10.75 4.63 -16.56
N THR A 99 9.99 5.62 -16.12
CA THR A 99 8.53 5.56 -16.02
C THR A 99 7.89 5.19 -17.36
N ASN A 100 8.36 5.79 -18.47
CA ASN A 100 7.79 5.55 -19.80
C ASN A 100 7.98 4.09 -20.25
N TRP A 101 9.10 3.48 -19.94
CA TRP A 101 9.33 2.07 -20.26
C TRP A 101 8.33 1.15 -19.56
N TYR A 102 8.06 1.37 -18.25
CA TYR A 102 7.07 0.56 -17.53
C TYR A 102 5.67 0.69 -18.14
N ILE A 103 5.31 1.88 -18.63
CA ILE A 103 4.01 2.15 -19.26
C ILE A 103 3.89 1.48 -20.63
N THR A 104 4.96 1.46 -21.43
CA THR A 104 4.84 1.17 -22.86
C THR A 104 5.49 -0.13 -23.33
N ASN A 105 6.41 -0.71 -22.52
CA ASN A 105 7.12 -1.92 -22.93
C ASN A 105 6.16 -3.12 -22.96
N ASN A 106 6.23 -3.90 -24.04
CA ASN A 106 5.38 -5.07 -24.29
C ASN A 106 3.87 -4.78 -24.11
N CYS A 107 3.47 -3.53 -24.32
CA CYS A 107 2.11 -3.10 -24.18
C CYS A 107 1.35 -3.26 -25.47
N SER A 108 0.29 -4.07 -25.47
CA SER A 108 -0.63 -4.22 -26.57
C SER A 108 -2.02 -3.78 -26.12
N GLY A 109 -2.53 -2.70 -26.71
CA GLY A 109 -3.86 -2.18 -26.36
C GLY A 109 -3.80 -0.83 -25.65
N SER A 110 -4.94 -0.40 -25.13
CA SER A 110 -5.13 0.93 -24.53
C SER A 110 -5.09 0.95 -23.01
N ASP A 111 -5.01 -0.20 -22.36
CA ASP A 111 -4.95 -0.32 -20.91
C ASP A 111 -3.49 -0.49 -20.44
N HIS A 112 -2.79 0.63 -20.31
CA HIS A 112 -1.40 0.67 -19.90
C HIS A 112 -1.18 0.36 -18.42
N TYR A 113 -2.23 0.34 -17.61
CA TYR A 113 -2.14 -0.14 -16.22
C TYR A 113 -1.54 -1.55 -16.14
N TRP A 114 -2.08 -2.48 -16.94
CA TRP A 114 -1.58 -3.85 -16.96
C TRP A 114 -0.15 -3.96 -17.50
N CYS A 115 0.25 -3.04 -18.39
CA CYS A 115 1.63 -2.97 -18.87
C CYS A 115 2.59 -2.60 -17.72
N VAL A 116 2.25 -1.57 -16.95
CA VAL A 116 3.05 -1.11 -15.80
C VAL A 116 3.32 -2.26 -14.83
N VAL A 117 2.24 -2.88 -14.34
CA VAL A 117 2.38 -3.92 -13.30
C VAL A 117 2.97 -5.22 -13.86
N SER A 118 2.70 -5.57 -15.12
CA SER A 118 3.33 -6.75 -15.74
C SER A 118 4.82 -6.57 -15.97
N ASN A 119 5.27 -5.37 -16.34
CA ASN A 119 6.68 -5.06 -16.50
C ASN A 119 7.42 -5.06 -15.15
N GLY A 120 6.80 -4.51 -14.11
CA GLY A 120 7.33 -4.57 -12.75
C GLY A 120 7.43 -6.00 -12.25
N GLN A 121 6.37 -6.79 -12.39
CA GLN A 121 6.35 -8.21 -12.01
C GLN A 121 7.47 -8.99 -12.71
N ALA A 122 7.63 -8.80 -14.04
CA ALA A 122 8.69 -9.46 -14.81
C ALA A 122 10.09 -9.09 -14.29
N GLU A 123 10.33 -7.83 -13.96
CA GLU A 123 11.58 -7.38 -13.38
C GLU A 123 11.84 -8.03 -12.02
N LEU A 124 10.84 -8.06 -11.13
CA LEU A 124 10.98 -8.70 -9.82
C LEU A 124 11.23 -10.20 -9.95
N GLN A 125 10.54 -10.88 -10.85
CA GLN A 125 10.76 -12.31 -11.12
C GLN A 125 12.20 -12.58 -11.57
N GLN A 126 12.69 -11.80 -12.51
CA GLN A 126 14.05 -11.94 -13.03
C GLN A 126 15.11 -11.67 -11.95
N ARG A 127 14.97 -10.60 -11.18
CA ARG A 127 15.99 -10.14 -10.23
C ARG A 127 16.03 -10.93 -8.93
N PHE A 128 14.86 -11.36 -8.45
CA PHE A 128 14.71 -12.00 -7.14
C PHE A 128 14.34 -13.49 -7.23
N GLY A 129 14.24 -14.03 -8.43
CA GLY A 129 13.88 -15.43 -8.63
C GLY A 129 12.49 -15.77 -8.11
N LEU A 130 11.54 -14.82 -8.23
CA LEU A 130 10.15 -15.01 -7.82
C LEU A 130 9.38 -15.77 -8.90
N ASN A 131 8.36 -16.51 -8.47
CA ASN A 131 7.44 -17.22 -9.35
C ASN A 131 6.04 -16.60 -9.26
N ASN A 132 5.20 -16.89 -10.25
CA ASN A 132 3.78 -16.58 -10.21
C ASN A 132 2.99 -17.84 -10.64
N PRO A 133 2.38 -18.55 -9.68
CA PRO A 133 2.41 -18.37 -8.22
C PRO A 133 3.75 -18.77 -7.56
N ASP A 134 4.09 -18.16 -6.44
CA ASP A 134 5.24 -18.55 -5.62
C ASP A 134 4.75 -19.31 -4.37
N SER A 135 5.36 -20.44 -4.07
CA SER A 135 5.01 -21.23 -2.88
C SER A 135 5.75 -20.79 -1.62
N ARG A 136 6.77 -19.95 -1.77
CA ARG A 136 7.61 -19.47 -0.67
C ARG A 136 7.11 -18.15 -0.09
N TRP A 137 6.57 -17.27 -0.95
CA TRP A 137 6.17 -15.92 -0.59
C TRP A 137 4.85 -15.52 -1.23
N LEU A 138 4.06 -14.74 -0.51
CA LEU A 138 3.12 -13.81 -1.12
C LEU A 138 3.89 -12.56 -1.51
N VAL A 139 3.57 -11.95 -2.62
CA VAL A 139 4.29 -10.79 -3.14
C VAL A 139 3.33 -9.61 -3.29
N VAL A 140 3.72 -8.47 -2.77
CA VAL A 140 3.08 -7.18 -3.04
C VAL A 140 4.07 -6.35 -3.83
N GLU A 141 3.64 -5.87 -4.97
CA GLU A 141 4.38 -5.00 -5.86
C GLU A 141 3.67 -3.67 -5.97
N GLU A 142 4.40 -2.59 -5.74
CA GLU A 142 3.97 -1.22 -6.03
C GLU A 142 5.00 -0.56 -6.94
N VAL A 143 4.61 -0.17 -8.14
CA VAL A 143 5.48 0.49 -9.13
C VAL A 143 5.16 1.97 -9.18
N SER A 144 6.14 2.85 -8.91
CA SER A 144 5.94 4.31 -9.04
C SER A 144 5.91 4.78 -10.50
N ALA A 145 5.10 4.10 -11.32
CA ALA A 145 4.83 4.43 -12.72
C ALA A 145 3.33 4.31 -12.99
N GLU A 146 2.79 5.25 -13.77
CA GLU A 146 1.38 5.27 -14.14
C GLU A 146 1.18 6.17 -15.35
N GLU A 147 0.29 5.79 -16.25
CA GLU A 147 -0.24 6.70 -17.25
C GLU A 147 -1.44 7.45 -16.68
N VAL A 148 -1.53 8.72 -17.02
CA VAL A 148 -2.62 9.60 -16.54
C VAL A 148 -3.99 9.00 -16.85
N ASN A 149 -4.83 8.87 -15.84
CA ASN A 149 -6.17 8.27 -15.87
C ASN A 149 -6.21 6.75 -16.14
N GLN A 150 -5.11 6.05 -15.96
CA GLN A 150 -5.04 4.59 -16.08
C GLN A 150 -4.50 3.97 -14.78
N SER A 151 -5.22 4.21 -13.71
CA SER A 151 -4.92 3.65 -12.40
C SER A 151 -5.76 2.42 -12.12
N GLY A 152 -5.24 1.53 -11.30
CA GLY A 152 -5.97 0.36 -10.85
C GLY A 152 -5.18 -0.45 -9.84
N GLY A 153 -5.81 -1.47 -9.29
CA GLY A 153 -5.22 -2.50 -8.46
C GLY A 153 -5.54 -3.88 -9.02
N GLY A 154 -4.69 -4.83 -8.80
CA GLY A 154 -4.91 -6.22 -9.18
C GLY A 154 -4.31 -7.18 -8.18
N GLY A 155 -4.99 -8.31 -7.98
CA GLY A 155 -4.52 -9.38 -7.12
C GLY A 155 -4.85 -10.76 -7.65
N GLY A 156 -4.03 -11.74 -7.34
CA GLY A 156 -4.27 -13.14 -7.72
C GLY A 156 -3.01 -13.99 -7.63
N ASN A 157 -3.21 -15.29 -7.49
CA ASN A 157 -2.11 -16.25 -7.47
C ASN A 157 -0.96 -15.93 -6.48
N GLY A 158 -1.30 -15.32 -5.34
CA GLY A 158 -0.30 -14.92 -4.35
C GLY A 158 0.44 -13.63 -4.66
N TRP A 159 -0.05 -12.85 -5.63
CA TRP A 159 0.48 -11.54 -5.98
C TRP A 159 -0.56 -10.44 -5.79
N VAL A 160 -0.09 -9.28 -5.37
CA VAL A 160 -0.76 -7.98 -5.44
C VAL A 160 0.08 -7.11 -6.36
N LEU A 161 -0.56 -6.47 -7.32
CA LEU A 161 0.06 -5.69 -8.38
C LEU A 161 -0.56 -4.28 -8.39
N LEU A 162 0.22 -3.27 -8.05
CA LEU A 162 -0.24 -1.89 -7.86
C LEU A 162 0.61 -0.91 -8.65
N SER A 163 -0.03 0.08 -9.26
CA SER A 163 0.62 1.14 -10.03
C SER A 163 0.93 2.38 -9.20
N GLY A 164 1.40 3.43 -9.84
CA GLY A 164 1.81 4.69 -9.21
C GLY A 164 0.73 5.36 -8.38
N HIS A 165 -0.54 5.19 -8.74
CA HIS A 165 -1.68 5.76 -8.02
C HIS A 165 -1.78 5.24 -6.58
N ASP A 166 -1.60 3.95 -6.38
CA ASP A 166 -1.62 3.33 -5.06
C ASP A 166 -0.37 3.69 -4.26
N ALA A 167 0.81 3.69 -4.90
CA ALA A 167 2.06 4.13 -4.28
C ALA A 167 1.97 5.60 -3.81
N ASP A 168 1.44 6.51 -4.62
CA ASP A 168 1.20 7.91 -4.26
C ASP A 168 0.18 8.03 -3.12
N GLY A 169 -0.85 7.18 -3.14
CA GLY A 169 -1.83 7.09 -2.08
C GLY A 169 -1.24 6.65 -0.75
N ALA A 170 -0.44 5.59 -0.76
CA ALA A 170 0.27 5.11 0.41
C ALA A 170 1.23 6.19 0.97
N ALA A 171 1.88 6.96 0.09
CA ALA A 171 2.74 8.09 0.47
C ALA A 171 1.98 9.32 1.00
N GLY A 172 0.64 9.28 1.05
CA GLY A 172 -0.21 10.39 1.50
C GLY A 172 -0.30 11.56 0.51
N ILE A 173 0.02 11.32 -0.75
CA ILE A 173 -0.01 12.34 -1.82
C ILE A 173 -1.38 12.40 -2.46
N ASN A 174 -2.09 11.27 -2.52
CA ASN A 174 -3.27 11.07 -3.35
C ASN A 174 -4.47 10.59 -2.51
N GLY A 175 -5.17 11.51 -1.86
CA GLY A 175 -6.41 11.26 -1.14
C GLY A 175 -6.26 10.72 0.29
N ALA A 176 -7.39 10.27 0.85
CA ALA A 176 -7.47 9.82 2.23
C ALA A 176 -6.97 8.37 2.40
N MET A 177 -6.21 8.10 3.46
CA MET A 177 -5.56 6.81 3.72
C MET A 177 -6.53 5.61 3.76
N ASN A 178 -7.77 5.79 4.22
CA ASN A 178 -8.74 4.70 4.28
C ASN A 178 -9.02 4.07 2.90
N ARG A 179 -8.91 4.85 1.82
CA ARG A 179 -9.03 4.35 0.44
C ARG A 179 -7.94 3.31 0.13
N TRP A 180 -6.70 3.59 0.56
CA TRP A 180 -5.53 2.77 0.28
C TRP A 180 -5.48 1.54 1.19
N TYR A 181 -5.88 1.68 2.44
CA TYR A 181 -6.06 0.55 3.34
C TYR A 181 -7.10 -0.45 2.81
N GLY A 182 -8.27 0.05 2.38
CA GLY A 182 -9.32 -0.78 1.80
C GLY A 182 -8.91 -1.44 0.50
N GLY A 183 -8.20 -0.72 -0.38
CA GLY A 183 -7.64 -1.24 -1.62
C GLY A 183 -6.66 -2.38 -1.36
N MET A 184 -5.69 -2.20 -0.47
CA MET A 184 -4.73 -3.25 -0.13
C MET A 184 -5.41 -4.50 0.47
N VAL A 185 -6.39 -4.33 1.34
CA VAL A 185 -7.17 -5.46 1.89
C VAL A 185 -7.89 -6.22 0.79
N HIS A 186 -8.47 -5.52 -0.18
CA HIS A 186 -9.15 -6.10 -1.33
C HIS A 186 -8.19 -6.90 -2.19
N GLU A 187 -7.07 -6.31 -2.61
CA GLU A 187 -6.10 -6.98 -3.48
C GLU A 187 -5.40 -8.16 -2.78
N LEU A 188 -5.13 -8.04 -1.48
CA LEU A 188 -4.68 -9.18 -0.69
C LEU A 188 -5.73 -10.30 -0.64
N GLY A 189 -7.02 -9.97 -0.56
CA GLY A 189 -8.10 -10.95 -0.68
C GLY A 189 -7.99 -11.76 -1.97
N HIS A 190 -7.76 -11.11 -3.10
CA HIS A 190 -7.48 -11.77 -4.38
C HIS A 190 -6.20 -12.60 -4.35
N ALA A 191 -5.12 -12.07 -3.78
CA ALA A 191 -3.87 -12.82 -3.64
C ALA A 191 -4.06 -14.08 -2.80
N PHE A 192 -4.94 -14.07 -1.80
CA PHE A 192 -5.35 -15.24 -1.02
C PHE A 192 -6.36 -16.15 -1.73
N GLY A 193 -6.81 -15.79 -2.93
CA GLY A 193 -7.66 -16.63 -3.79
C GLY A 193 -9.15 -16.29 -3.77
N LEU A 194 -9.56 -15.16 -3.22
CA LEU A 194 -10.95 -14.73 -3.26
C LEU A 194 -11.29 -14.10 -4.63
N PRO A 195 -12.46 -14.35 -5.18
CA PRO A 195 -13.01 -13.60 -6.30
C PRO A 195 -13.62 -12.28 -5.83
N ASP A 196 -13.87 -11.37 -6.78
CA ASP A 196 -14.74 -10.22 -6.57
C ASP A 196 -16.15 -10.65 -6.11
N ALA A 197 -16.75 -9.83 -5.27
CA ALA A 197 -18.18 -9.91 -5.04
C ALA A 197 -18.94 -9.25 -6.22
N THR A 198 -20.05 -9.86 -6.62
CA THR A 198 -20.84 -9.42 -7.78
C THR A 198 -21.66 -8.15 -7.55
N SER A 199 -21.72 -7.68 -6.31
CA SER A 199 -22.48 -6.48 -5.91
C SER A 199 -21.82 -5.81 -4.70
N THR A 200 -22.21 -4.56 -4.42
CA THR A 200 -21.82 -3.88 -3.18
C THR A 200 -22.58 -4.52 -2.02
N ASP A 201 -21.90 -5.40 -1.29
CA ASP A 201 -22.49 -6.30 -0.30
C ASP A 201 -21.97 -6.08 1.15
N GLY A 202 -21.21 -5.00 1.35
CA GLY A 202 -20.56 -4.69 2.64
C GLY A 202 -19.25 -5.44 2.86
N THR A 203 -18.85 -6.34 1.94
CA THR A 203 -17.54 -7.00 2.05
C THR A 203 -16.43 -6.19 1.40
N CYS A 204 -15.20 -6.35 1.90
CA CYS A 204 -14.04 -5.71 1.29
C CYS A 204 -13.71 -6.27 -0.11
N MET A 205 -14.30 -7.40 -0.52
CA MET A 205 -14.18 -7.94 -1.87
C MET A 205 -15.19 -7.33 -2.86
N SER A 206 -15.88 -6.25 -2.49
CA SER A 206 -16.79 -5.47 -3.31
C SER A 206 -16.39 -4.00 -3.29
N ALA A 207 -17.12 -3.14 -3.99
CA ALA A 207 -16.95 -1.69 -3.92
C ALA A 207 -17.07 -1.11 -2.48
N SER A 208 -17.52 -1.92 -1.50
CA SER A 208 -17.50 -1.53 -0.08
C SER A 208 -16.08 -1.37 0.48
N LEU A 209 -15.04 -1.80 -0.24
CA LEU A 209 -13.64 -1.49 0.10
C LEU A 209 -13.39 0.02 0.30
N TYR A 210 -14.12 0.87 -0.45
CA TYR A 210 -14.05 2.33 -0.33
C TYR A 210 -14.63 2.87 0.98
N SER A 211 -15.38 2.04 1.72
CA SER A 211 -15.93 2.39 3.03
C SER A 211 -15.07 1.91 4.20
N TYR A 212 -13.83 1.45 3.91
CA TYR A 212 -12.91 1.02 4.97
C TYR A 212 -12.83 2.07 6.11
N PRO A 213 -12.85 1.67 7.38
CA PRO A 213 -12.76 0.31 7.93
C PRO A 213 -14.10 -0.43 8.11
N ASN A 214 -15.18 0.04 7.53
CA ASN A 214 -16.54 -0.52 7.73
C ASN A 214 -16.83 -1.75 6.86
N CYS A 215 -15.99 -2.10 5.88
CA CYS A 215 -16.13 -3.35 5.17
C CYS A 215 -15.57 -4.54 5.98
N THR A 216 -16.01 -5.76 5.68
CA THR A 216 -15.59 -6.99 6.37
C THR A 216 -15.36 -8.12 5.37
N PHE A 217 -14.83 -9.26 5.81
CA PHE A 217 -14.95 -10.50 5.04
C PHE A 217 -16.17 -11.31 5.50
N SER A 218 -16.98 -11.79 4.54
CA SER A 218 -18.06 -12.74 4.84
C SER A 218 -17.48 -14.05 5.39
N GLN A 219 -18.32 -14.86 6.05
CA GLN A 219 -17.86 -16.16 6.56
C GLN A 219 -17.33 -17.08 5.46
N THR A 220 -17.96 -17.05 4.27
CA THR A 220 -17.49 -17.81 3.10
C THR A 220 -16.10 -17.35 2.65
N GLN A 221 -15.87 -16.04 2.59
CA GLN A 221 -14.57 -15.46 2.24
C GLN A 221 -13.50 -15.80 3.29
N LYS A 222 -13.82 -15.70 4.60
CA LYS A 222 -12.93 -16.11 5.69
C LYS A 222 -12.52 -17.59 5.55
N ASN A 223 -13.47 -18.47 5.30
CA ASN A 223 -13.21 -19.88 5.08
C ASN A 223 -12.36 -20.10 3.81
N GLY A 224 -12.61 -19.34 2.74
CA GLY A 224 -11.83 -19.39 1.50
C GLY A 224 -10.37 -19.02 1.72
N ILE A 225 -10.09 -17.96 2.48
CA ILE A 225 -8.74 -17.55 2.83
C ILE A 225 -8.05 -18.60 3.71
N LEU A 226 -8.70 -19.05 4.80
CA LEU A 226 -8.11 -19.94 5.79
C LEU A 226 -7.80 -21.33 5.24
N ASN A 227 -8.65 -21.85 4.34
CA ASN A 227 -8.53 -23.19 3.76
C ASN A 227 -7.98 -23.16 2.32
N GLY A 228 -7.71 -21.98 1.77
CA GLY A 228 -7.20 -21.80 0.44
C GLY A 228 -5.70 -22.13 0.33
N ARG A 229 -5.19 -22.03 -0.89
CA ARG A 229 -3.79 -22.34 -1.24
C ARG A 229 -2.77 -21.65 -0.33
N TYR A 230 -3.05 -20.43 0.07
CA TYR A 230 -2.15 -19.59 0.87
C TYR A 230 -2.54 -19.53 2.35
N GLY A 231 -3.50 -20.33 2.81
CA GLY A 231 -3.89 -20.38 4.22
C GLY A 231 -2.74 -20.70 5.17
N SER A 232 -1.73 -21.45 4.71
CA SER A 232 -0.51 -21.76 5.49
C SER A 232 0.37 -20.53 5.77
N PHE A 233 0.17 -19.40 5.09
CA PHE A 233 0.86 -18.14 5.36
C PHE A 233 0.29 -17.41 6.58
N LEU A 234 -0.86 -17.85 7.09
CA LEU A 234 -1.52 -17.25 8.25
C LEU A 234 -1.20 -18.02 9.53
N SER A 235 -0.74 -17.32 10.54
CA SER A 235 -0.35 -17.87 11.84
C SER A 235 -0.93 -17.09 13.02
#